data_196edbb67ff376c018b495e399aec437
#
_entry.id   196edbb67ff376c018b495e399aec437
#
_cell.length_a   1.000
_cell.length_b   1.000
_cell.length_c   1.000
_cell.angle_alpha   90.00
_cell.angle_beta   90.00
_cell.angle_gamma   90.00
#
_symmetry.space_group_name_H-M   'P 1'
#
loop_
_entity.id
_entity.type
_entity.pdbx_description
1 polymer ?
#
loop_
_entity_poly.entity_id
_entity_poly.type
_entity_poly.pdbx_seq_one_letter_code
_entity_poly.pdbx_strand_id
1 'polypeptide(L)'
;TPQTFNRGNVSTEYENALTKGLSYARNLHMSKKGIYDQLTSPYGEGFSADAAQYAIDHMTGVDWNANALEKAKQYYYNMSMSKSAVYDQLTSEYGEQFTASEAQYAIDHLS
;
A
#
# COMPACT_ATOMS: atom_id res chain seq x y z
N THR A 1 17.76 -14.18 21.43
CA THR A 1 17.99 -13.92 21.18
C THR A 1 17.98 -13.60 21.02
N PRO A 2 17.99 -13.66 20.96
CA PRO A 2 18.04 -13.18 20.52
C PRO A 2 18.11 -12.65 20.23
N GLN A 3 17.99 -12.65 20.17
CA GLN A 3 18.22 -12.11 19.75
C GLN A 3 18.47 -11.58 19.25
N THR A 4 18.39 -11.53 19.21
CA THR A 4 18.72 -11.02 18.66
C THR A 4 18.91 -10.51 18.22
N PHE A 5 18.97 -10.38 17.88
CA PHE A 5 19.13 -9.78 17.37
C PHE A 5 19.60 -9.10 17.10
N ASN A 6 19.89 -8.58 16.79
CA ASN A 6 20.42 -7.85 16.57
C ASN A 6 20.85 -7.29 15.92
N ARG A 7 21.13 -7.20 15.25
CA ARG A 7 21.84 -6.61 14.53
C ARG A 7 21.50 -5.30 14.35
N GLY A 8 21.82 -4.54 15.16
CA GLY A 8 21.41 -3.33 15.01
C GLY A 8 20.33 -3.49 14.19
N ASN A 9 20.06 -4.36 14.49
CA ASN A 9 19.60 -5.00 13.60
C ASN A 9 18.24 -5.18 13.70
N VAL A 10 17.64 -5.13 12.66
CA VAL A 10 16.24 -5.41 12.58
C VAL A 10 16.06 -6.88 12.58
N SER A 11 14.96 -7.34 13.14
CA SER A 11 14.65 -8.75 13.15
C SER A 11 14.30 -9.22 11.74
N THR A 12 14.37 -10.53 11.56
CA THR A 12 13.92 -11.15 10.31
C THR A 12 12.46 -10.81 10.03
N GLU A 13 11.63 -10.70 11.09
CA GLU A 13 10.22 -10.36 10.89
C GLU A 13 10.06 -8.98 10.28
N TYR A 14 10.87 -8.01 10.69
CA TYR A 14 10.84 -6.67 10.11
C TYR A 14 11.22 -6.70 8.63
N GLU A 15 12.26 -7.46 8.30
CA GLU A 15 12.68 -7.61 6.90
C GLU A 15 11.60 -8.32 6.07
N ASN A 16 10.93 -9.31 6.66
CA ASN A 16 9.84 -10.00 5.98
C ASN A 16 8.67 -9.05 5.72
N ALA A 17 8.35 -8.19 6.69
CA ALA A 17 7.28 -7.20 6.51
C ALA A 17 7.61 -6.26 5.35
N LEU A 18 8.87 -5.80 5.28
CA LEU A 18 9.31 -4.94 4.18
C LEU A 18 9.19 -5.65 2.83
N THR A 19 9.63 -6.89 2.76
CA THR A 19 9.57 -7.68 1.53
C THR A 19 8.13 -7.86 1.06
N LYS A 20 7.23 -8.19 2.00
CA LYS A 20 5.81 -8.33 1.68
C LYS A 20 5.20 -7.00 1.24
N GLY A 21 5.53 -5.93 1.97
CA GLY A 21 5.02 -4.60 1.63
C GLY A 21 5.42 -4.17 0.22
N LEU A 22 6.68 -4.39 -0.14
CA LEU A 22 7.15 -4.07 -1.49
C LEU A 22 6.43 -4.90 -2.54
N SER A 23 6.16 -6.17 -2.26
CA SER A 23 5.42 -7.03 -3.18
C SER A 23 4.01 -6.49 -3.41
N TYR A 24 3.31 -6.10 -2.33
CA TYR A 24 1.98 -5.52 -2.46
C TYR A 24 2.00 -4.22 -3.26
N ALA A 25 3.01 -3.38 -3.03
CA ALA A 25 3.12 -2.11 -3.75
C ALA A 25 3.37 -2.32 -5.23
N ARG A 26 4.29 -3.23 -5.57
CA ARG A 26 4.74 -3.40 -6.96
C ARG A 26 3.80 -4.27 -7.78
N ASN A 27 3.24 -5.30 -7.17
CA ASN A 27 2.43 -6.28 -7.90
C ASN A 27 0.94 -5.99 -7.84
N LEU A 28 0.45 -5.41 -6.74
CA LEU A 28 -0.97 -5.17 -6.55
C LEU A 28 -1.33 -3.68 -6.54
N HIS A 29 -0.33 -2.81 -6.66
CA HIS A 29 -0.54 -1.35 -6.76
C HIS A 29 -1.37 -0.80 -5.60
N MET A 30 -1.10 -1.33 -4.39
CA MET A 30 -1.83 -0.92 -3.20
C MET A 30 -1.33 0.43 -2.69
N SER A 31 -2.17 1.11 -1.92
CA SER A 31 -1.77 2.33 -1.23
C SER A 31 -0.91 2.01 -0.02
N LYS A 32 -0.19 3.03 0.46
CA LYS A 32 0.64 2.87 1.65
C LYS A 32 -0.18 2.41 2.85
N LYS A 33 -1.33 3.06 3.09
CA LYS A 33 -2.17 2.71 4.23
C LYS A 33 -2.81 1.32 4.05
N GLY A 34 -3.19 0.99 2.83
CA GLY A 34 -3.74 -0.34 2.53
C GLY A 34 -2.73 -1.43 2.82
N ILE A 35 -1.46 -1.19 2.47
CA ILE A 35 -0.38 -2.14 2.76
C ILE A 35 -0.19 -2.30 4.26
N TYR A 36 -0.18 -1.19 5.02
CA TYR A 36 -0.07 -1.27 6.47
C TYR A 36 -1.17 -2.14 7.06
N ASP A 37 -2.40 -1.90 6.63
CA ASP A 37 -3.55 -2.68 7.13
C ASP A 37 -3.42 -4.16 6.75
N GLN A 38 -2.99 -4.45 5.53
CA GLN A 38 -2.81 -5.83 5.09
C GLN A 38 -1.70 -6.53 5.88
N LEU A 39 -0.62 -5.81 6.17
CA LEU A 39 0.49 -6.39 6.94
C LEU A 39 0.08 -6.70 8.38
N THR A 40 -0.76 -5.88 8.98
CA THR A 40 -1.13 -6.04 10.39
C THR A 40 -2.39 -6.86 10.62
N SER A 41 -3.21 -7.05 9.60
CA SER A 41 -4.48 -7.76 9.76
C SER A 41 -4.24 -9.22 10.16
N PRO A 42 -4.96 -9.73 11.16
CA PRO A 42 -4.89 -11.17 11.48
C PRO A 42 -5.42 -12.04 10.35
N TYR A 43 -6.22 -11.48 9.45
CA TYR A 43 -6.70 -12.19 8.26
C TYR A 43 -5.77 -11.98 7.05
N GLY A 44 -4.78 -11.09 7.20
CA GLY A 44 -3.74 -10.88 6.20
C GLY A 44 -2.43 -11.49 6.67
N GLU A 45 -1.37 -10.69 6.78
CA GLU A 45 -0.05 -11.20 7.10
C GLU A 45 0.22 -11.35 8.59
N GLY A 46 -0.53 -10.65 9.43
CA GLY A 46 -0.41 -10.80 10.88
C GLY A 46 0.86 -10.26 11.51
N PHE A 47 1.54 -9.32 10.85
CA PHE A 47 2.74 -8.69 11.43
C PHE A 47 2.35 -7.76 12.57
N SER A 48 3.30 -7.52 13.47
CA SER A 48 3.12 -6.52 14.53
C SER A 48 3.04 -5.12 13.92
N ALA A 49 2.44 -4.18 14.66
CA ALA A 49 2.38 -2.79 14.23
C ALA A 49 3.79 -2.22 13.99
N ASP A 50 4.75 -2.59 14.86
CA ASP A 50 6.12 -2.10 14.73
C ASP A 50 6.78 -2.63 13.44
N ALA A 51 6.56 -3.90 13.10
CA ALA A 51 7.12 -4.48 11.87
C ALA A 51 6.50 -3.82 10.65
N ALA A 52 5.19 -3.61 10.67
CA ALA A 52 4.49 -2.96 9.55
C ALA A 52 4.95 -1.51 9.39
N GLN A 53 5.14 -0.78 10.49
CA GLN A 53 5.61 0.59 10.42
C GLN A 53 7.04 0.65 9.88
N TYR A 54 7.90 -0.28 10.30
CA TYR A 54 9.24 -0.39 9.74
C TYR A 54 9.16 -0.56 8.21
N ALA A 55 8.29 -1.46 7.76
CA ALA A 55 8.12 -1.71 6.32
C ALA A 55 7.71 -0.42 5.58
N ILE A 56 6.71 0.28 6.11
CA ILE A 56 6.23 1.51 5.49
C ILE A 56 7.36 2.57 5.43
N ASP A 57 8.10 2.71 6.52
CA ASP A 57 9.15 3.73 6.62
C ASP A 57 10.33 3.45 5.69
N HIS A 58 10.55 2.19 5.33
CA HIS A 58 11.70 1.78 4.53
C HIS A 58 11.33 1.42 3.10
N MET A 59 10.10 1.65 2.69
CA MET A 59 9.64 1.38 1.33
C MET A 59 10.00 2.54 0.42
N THR A 60 11.25 2.56 -0.01
CA THR A 60 11.75 3.61 -0.90
C THR A 60 11.58 3.18 -2.36
N GLY A 61 11.52 4.16 -3.24
CA GLY A 61 11.43 3.88 -4.67
C GLY A 61 10.05 3.48 -5.16
N VAL A 62 9.03 3.55 -4.31
CA VAL A 62 7.64 3.29 -4.73
C VAL A 62 6.98 4.62 -5.10
N ASP A 63 6.40 4.65 -6.28
CA ASP A 63 5.63 5.81 -6.74
C ASP A 63 4.16 5.59 -6.40
N TRP A 64 3.73 6.18 -5.30
CA TRP A 64 2.36 5.99 -4.80
C TRP A 64 1.32 6.61 -5.73
N ASN A 65 1.69 7.70 -6.42
CA ASN A 65 0.82 8.30 -7.42
C ASN A 65 0.60 7.34 -8.59
N ALA A 66 1.66 6.65 -9.01
CA ALA A 66 1.55 5.66 -10.07
C ALA A 66 0.66 4.49 -9.65
N ASN A 67 0.78 4.05 -8.38
CA ASN A 67 -0.10 2.99 -7.87
C ASN A 67 -1.57 3.42 -7.91
N ALA A 68 -1.84 4.66 -7.49
CA ALA A 68 -3.21 5.19 -7.54
C ALA A 68 -3.73 5.22 -8.98
N LEU A 69 -2.89 5.62 -9.92
CA LEU A 69 -3.28 5.66 -11.33
C LEU A 69 -3.60 4.26 -11.87
N GLU A 70 -2.77 3.27 -11.53
CA GLU A 70 -3.03 1.89 -11.97
C GLU A 70 -4.35 1.36 -11.44
N LYS A 71 -4.65 1.63 -10.16
CA LYS A 71 -5.93 1.26 -9.58
C LYS A 71 -7.08 2.01 -10.25
N ALA A 72 -6.89 3.31 -10.50
CA ALA A 72 -7.91 4.12 -11.17
C ALA A 72 -8.25 3.56 -12.54
N LYS A 73 -7.24 3.13 -13.30
CA LYS A 73 -7.47 2.53 -14.61
C LYS A 73 -8.33 1.27 -14.53
N GLN A 74 -8.09 0.42 -13.53
CA GLN A 74 -8.89 -0.78 -13.35
C GLN A 74 -10.35 -0.44 -13.11
N TYR A 75 -10.62 0.51 -12.23
CA TYR A 75 -11.99 0.91 -11.93
C TYR A 75 -12.66 1.63 -13.12
N TYR A 76 -11.92 2.51 -13.75
CA TYR A 76 -12.47 3.36 -14.81
C TYR A 76 -12.72 2.57 -16.10
N TYR A 77 -11.70 1.83 -16.55
CA TYR A 77 -11.80 1.12 -17.83
C TYR A 77 -12.40 -0.27 -17.71
N ASN A 78 -12.03 -1.02 -16.68
CA ASN A 78 -12.48 -2.41 -16.57
C ASN A 78 -13.82 -2.54 -15.87
N MET A 79 -14.13 -1.63 -14.95
CA MET A 79 -15.39 -1.68 -14.19
C MET A 79 -16.36 -0.59 -14.61
N SER A 80 -16.00 0.22 -15.59
CA SER A 80 -16.89 1.23 -16.19
C SER A 80 -17.43 2.25 -15.17
N MET A 81 -16.61 2.59 -14.17
CA MET A 81 -17.02 3.56 -13.16
C MET A 81 -16.81 4.99 -13.65
N SER A 82 -17.56 5.93 -13.12
CA SER A 82 -17.35 7.35 -13.39
C SER A 82 -16.08 7.84 -12.68
N LYS A 83 -15.48 8.93 -13.14
CA LYS A 83 -14.31 9.51 -12.47
C LYS A 83 -14.60 9.85 -11.02
N SER A 84 -15.79 10.40 -10.75
CA SER A 84 -16.19 10.71 -9.37
C SER A 84 -16.24 9.47 -8.50
N ALA A 85 -16.82 8.39 -9.02
CA ALA A 85 -16.89 7.13 -8.26
C ALA A 85 -15.50 6.51 -8.08
N VAL A 86 -14.62 6.64 -9.09
CA VAL A 86 -13.23 6.18 -8.97
C VAL A 86 -12.52 6.93 -7.87
N TYR A 87 -12.64 8.25 -7.82
CA TYR A 87 -12.02 9.06 -6.77
C TYR A 87 -12.48 8.59 -5.39
N ASP A 88 -13.79 8.40 -5.22
CA ASP A 88 -14.32 7.95 -3.94
C ASP A 88 -13.78 6.57 -3.55
N GLN A 89 -13.69 5.64 -4.50
CA GLN A 89 -13.16 4.31 -4.26
C GLN A 89 -11.68 4.36 -3.88
N LEU A 90 -10.90 5.23 -4.53
CA LEU A 90 -9.48 5.37 -4.24
C LEU A 90 -9.22 5.92 -2.84
N THR A 91 -10.09 6.82 -2.35
CA THR A 91 -9.86 7.49 -1.06
C THR A 91 -10.62 6.87 0.10
N SER A 92 -11.61 6.01 -0.16
CA SER A 92 -12.43 5.42 0.91
C SER A 92 -11.58 4.59 1.86
N GLU A 93 -11.86 4.70 3.16
CA GLU A 93 -11.21 3.84 4.15
C GLU A 93 -11.63 2.38 4.00
N TYR A 94 -12.75 2.12 3.33
CA TYR A 94 -13.19 0.76 3.02
C TYR A 94 -12.76 0.33 1.62
N GLY A 95 -12.12 1.23 0.87
CA GLY A 95 -11.59 0.95 -0.45
C GLY A 95 -10.08 0.93 -0.45
N GLU A 96 -9.46 1.72 -1.32
CA GLU A 96 -8.02 1.66 -1.54
C GLU A 96 -7.20 2.49 -0.55
N GLN A 97 -7.80 3.45 0.10
CA GLN A 97 -7.16 4.29 1.12
C GLN A 97 -5.96 5.12 0.64
N PHE A 98 -5.96 5.52 -0.63
CA PHE A 98 -4.99 6.49 -1.13
C PHE A 98 -5.30 7.87 -0.53
N THR A 99 -4.28 8.73 -0.48
CA THR A 99 -4.49 10.11 -0.07
C THR A 99 -5.28 10.86 -1.14
N ALA A 100 -5.89 11.99 -0.73
CA ALA A 100 -6.62 12.83 -1.68
C ALA A 100 -5.71 13.29 -2.82
N SER A 101 -4.47 13.62 -2.50
CA SER A 101 -3.49 14.06 -3.51
C SER A 101 -3.17 12.96 -4.51
N GLU A 102 -2.97 11.73 -4.02
CA GLU A 102 -2.70 10.58 -4.89
C GLU A 102 -3.90 10.26 -5.77
N ALA A 103 -5.09 10.30 -5.21
CA ALA A 103 -6.31 10.05 -5.97
C ALA A 103 -6.53 11.13 -7.03
N GLN A 104 -6.28 12.39 -6.69
CA GLN A 104 -6.44 13.49 -7.65
C GLN A 104 -5.44 13.36 -8.80
N TYR A 105 -4.20 12.98 -8.49
CA TYR A 105 -3.21 12.71 -9.54
C TYR A 105 -3.75 11.65 -10.50
N ALA A 106 -4.31 10.56 -9.94
CA ALA A 106 -4.82 9.47 -10.75
C ALA A 106 -5.96 9.94 -11.67
N ILE A 107 -6.91 10.69 -11.12
CA ILE A 107 -8.04 11.19 -11.91
C ILE A 107 -7.55 12.13 -13.03
N ASP A 108 -6.59 13.00 -12.72
CA ASP A 108 -6.07 13.96 -13.70
C ASP A 108 -5.34 13.27 -14.84
N HIS A 109 -4.85 12.06 -14.65
CA HIS A 109 -4.09 11.33 -15.66
C HIS A 109 -4.90 10.23 -16.35
N LEU A 110 -6.20 10.11 -16.06
CA LEU A 110 -7.09 9.26 -16.85
C LEU A 110 -7.44 9.94 -18.15
N SER A 111 -7.36 9.24 -19.24
CA SER A 111 -7.69 9.79 -20.54
C SER A 111 -9.09 9.39 -21.00
#